data_1a29708185f043917673590f5eac21aa
#
_entry.id   1a29708185f043917673590f5eac21aa
#
_cell.length_a   1.000
_cell.length_b   1.000
_cell.length_c   1.000
_cell.angle_alpha   90.00
_cell.angle_beta   90.00
_cell.angle_gamma   90.00
#
_symmetry.space_group_name_H-M   'P 1'
#
loop_
_entity.id
_entity.type
_entity.pdbx_description
1 polymer ?
#
loop_
_entity_poly.entity_id
_entity_poly.type
_entity_poly.pdbx_seq_one_letter_code
_entity_poly.pdbx_strand_id
1 'polypeptide(L)'
;MPKILYRQNRPIEINHIHVYGCSMPAGHEINDPQGIPLHLEADADYAKAKNKEQSFPAVFANLMGVEHTNNSIYGSSNGYAKSLLSMDIIKQKIKPNHAVFFCTTIIDRIHAFDPRGGKPSSIQGADLDQSLLDHYNDYKILHDHFWDLYTVLTLVKTTGAPCFFIPMFTPTTYN
;
A
#
# COMPACT_ATOMS: atom_id res chain seq x y z
N MET A 1 -24.61 -5.33 -13.13
CA MET A 1 -25.15 -5.16 -11.75
C MET A 1 -24.18 -4.33 -10.97
N PRO A 2 -24.63 -3.37 -10.12
CA PRO A 2 -23.75 -2.59 -9.29
C PRO A 2 -22.97 -3.51 -8.33
N LYS A 3 -21.72 -3.21 -8.13
CA LYS A 3 -20.83 -3.97 -7.23
C LYS A 3 -20.87 -3.32 -5.86
N ILE A 4 -21.20 -4.10 -4.86
CA ILE A 4 -21.53 -3.59 -3.54
C ILE A 4 -20.50 -4.09 -2.53
N LEU A 5 -19.83 -3.14 -1.87
CA LEU A 5 -19.12 -3.36 -0.62
C LEU A 5 -19.98 -2.93 0.56
N TYR A 6 -19.74 -3.50 1.72
CA TYR A 6 -20.45 -3.13 2.94
C TYR A 6 -19.53 -2.37 3.89
N ARG A 7 -19.97 -1.20 4.32
CA ARG A 7 -19.35 -0.43 5.40
C ARG A 7 -20.35 -0.24 6.52
N GLN A 8 -20.05 -0.77 7.70
CA GLN A 8 -20.93 -0.67 8.87
C GLN A 8 -22.38 -1.09 8.52
N ASN A 9 -22.52 -2.23 7.84
CA ASN A 9 -23.79 -2.77 7.36
C ASN A 9 -24.54 -1.89 6.34
N ARG A 10 -23.88 -0.90 5.74
CA ARG A 10 -24.44 -0.11 4.64
C ARG A 10 -23.81 -0.54 3.32
N PRO A 11 -24.63 -0.84 2.29
CA PRO A 11 -24.11 -1.13 0.97
C PRO A 11 -23.50 0.14 0.36
N ILE A 12 -22.33 -0.03 -0.26
CA ILE A 12 -21.66 1.02 -1.02
C ILE A 12 -21.42 0.50 -2.42
N GLU A 13 -21.95 1.19 -3.40
CA GLU A 13 -21.70 0.88 -4.80
C GLU A 13 -20.37 1.43 -5.24
N ILE A 14 -19.51 0.55 -5.79
CA ILE A 14 -18.20 0.94 -6.30
C ILE A 14 -18.01 0.47 -7.73
N ASN A 15 -17.17 1.17 -8.49
CA ASN A 15 -16.78 0.80 -9.85
C ASN A 15 -15.25 0.74 -10.02
N HIS A 16 -14.48 1.22 -9.06
CA HIS A 16 -13.02 1.23 -9.13
C HIS A 16 -12.39 1.02 -7.74
N ILE A 17 -11.27 0.32 -7.69
CA ILE A 17 -10.48 0.12 -6.48
C ILE A 17 -9.08 0.70 -6.68
N HIS A 18 -8.67 1.61 -5.80
CA HIS A 18 -7.30 2.09 -5.70
C HIS A 18 -6.59 1.37 -4.57
N VAL A 19 -5.43 0.79 -4.85
CA VAL A 19 -4.64 0.03 -3.87
C VAL A 19 -3.31 0.72 -3.63
N TYR A 20 -2.98 0.92 -2.36
CA TYR A 20 -1.72 1.49 -1.90
C TYR A 20 -1.11 0.57 -0.86
N GLY A 21 0.19 0.35 -0.93
CA GLY A 21 0.87 -0.55 0.01
C GLY A 21 2.27 -0.92 -0.43
N CYS A 22 2.79 -1.97 0.19
CA CYS A 22 4.15 -2.44 -0.01
C CYS A 22 4.25 -3.59 -1.05
N SER A 23 5.22 -4.46 -0.86
CA SER A 23 5.53 -5.57 -1.75
C SER A 23 4.40 -6.60 -1.93
N MET A 24 3.67 -6.95 -0.88
CA MET A 24 2.63 -7.98 -0.98
C MET A 24 1.48 -7.58 -1.92
N PRO A 25 0.82 -6.41 -1.76
CA PRO A 25 -0.19 -6.00 -2.72
C PRO A 25 0.39 -5.68 -4.11
N ALA A 26 1.70 -5.39 -4.20
CA ALA A 26 2.38 -5.26 -5.49
C ALA A 26 2.64 -6.60 -6.19
N GLY A 27 2.39 -7.73 -5.51
CA GLY A 27 2.60 -9.07 -6.05
C GLY A 27 4.04 -9.57 -5.94
N HIS A 28 4.81 -9.04 -4.98
CA HIS A 28 6.13 -9.61 -4.68
C HIS A 28 5.97 -11.08 -4.27
N GLU A 29 6.89 -11.92 -4.66
CA GLU A 29 6.86 -13.37 -4.37
C GLU A 29 5.81 -14.20 -5.13
N ILE A 30 5.10 -13.62 -6.08
CA ILE A 30 4.30 -14.41 -7.02
C ILE A 30 5.27 -15.15 -7.94
N ASN A 31 5.11 -16.46 -8.02
CA ASN A 31 5.91 -17.31 -8.91
C ASN A 31 5.22 -17.42 -10.28
N ASP A 32 6.01 -17.55 -11.32
CA ASP A 32 5.52 -17.95 -12.63
C ASP A 32 5.09 -19.44 -12.61
N PRO A 33 4.48 -19.95 -13.70
CA PRO A 33 4.07 -21.36 -13.80
C PRO A 33 5.23 -22.36 -13.68
N GLN A 34 6.49 -21.94 -13.90
CA GLN A 34 7.68 -22.75 -13.74
C GLN A 34 8.24 -22.69 -12.30
N GLY A 35 7.64 -21.91 -11.42
CA GLY A 35 8.06 -21.75 -10.03
C GLY A 35 9.21 -20.77 -9.83
N ILE A 36 9.58 -20.01 -10.85
CA ILE A 36 10.58 -18.94 -10.75
C ILE A 36 9.88 -17.68 -10.24
N PRO A 37 10.35 -17.05 -9.16
CA PRO A 37 9.79 -15.79 -8.70
C PRO A 37 9.88 -14.72 -9.79
N LEU A 38 8.75 -14.13 -10.18
CA LEU A 38 8.71 -13.15 -11.27
C LEU A 38 9.61 -11.92 -11.04
N HIS A 39 9.94 -11.61 -9.79
CA HIS A 39 10.86 -10.51 -9.47
C HIS A 39 12.34 -10.81 -9.82
N LEU A 40 12.67 -12.07 -10.13
CA LEU A 40 14.00 -12.49 -10.56
C LEU A 40 14.15 -12.57 -12.08
N GLU A 41 13.09 -12.27 -12.84
CA GLU A 41 13.17 -12.22 -14.29
C GLU A 41 14.11 -11.09 -14.77
N ALA A 42 14.75 -11.30 -15.90
CA ALA A 42 15.73 -10.36 -16.46
C ALA A 42 15.12 -8.99 -16.80
N ASP A 43 13.85 -8.95 -17.17
CA ASP A 43 13.09 -7.72 -17.36
C ASP A 43 12.28 -7.40 -16.08
N ALA A 44 12.90 -6.66 -15.18
CA ALA A 44 12.28 -6.30 -13.90
C ALA A 44 11.00 -5.47 -14.03
N ASP A 45 10.84 -4.70 -15.08
CA ASP A 45 9.64 -3.87 -15.27
C ASP A 45 8.48 -4.70 -15.80
N TYR A 46 8.75 -5.63 -16.72
CA TYR A 46 7.76 -6.60 -17.18
C TYR A 46 7.32 -7.52 -16.04
N ALA A 47 8.27 -8.06 -15.27
CA ALA A 47 7.96 -8.89 -14.11
C ALA A 47 7.11 -8.15 -13.07
N LYS A 48 7.40 -6.89 -12.78
CA LYS A 48 6.60 -6.07 -11.88
C LYS A 48 5.18 -5.84 -12.40
N ALA A 49 5.01 -5.56 -13.69
CA ALA A 49 3.70 -5.39 -14.29
C ALA A 49 2.88 -6.69 -14.20
N LYS A 50 3.47 -7.82 -14.60
CA LYS A 50 2.83 -9.15 -14.54
C LYS A 50 2.49 -9.57 -13.11
N ASN A 51 3.37 -9.28 -12.14
CA ASN A 51 3.10 -9.51 -10.73
C ASN A 51 1.87 -8.71 -10.25
N LYS A 52 1.73 -7.46 -10.66
CA LYS A 52 0.56 -6.64 -10.31
C LYS A 52 -0.74 -7.20 -10.88
N GLU A 53 -0.71 -7.72 -12.09
CA GLU A 53 -1.87 -8.37 -12.72
C GLU A 53 -2.30 -9.65 -12.02
N GLN A 54 -1.37 -10.36 -11.39
CA GLN A 54 -1.63 -11.60 -10.66
C GLN A 54 -1.78 -11.39 -9.15
N SER A 55 -1.56 -10.18 -8.66
CA SER A 55 -1.63 -9.84 -7.25
C SER A 55 -3.06 -9.95 -6.69
N PHE A 56 -3.18 -10.13 -5.37
CA PHE A 56 -4.50 -10.24 -4.75
C PHE A 56 -5.43 -9.06 -5.07
N PRO A 57 -4.98 -7.80 -5.19
CA PRO A 57 -5.87 -6.71 -5.58
C PRO A 57 -6.45 -6.90 -6.98
N ALA A 58 -5.67 -7.39 -7.92
CA ALA A 58 -6.14 -7.67 -9.28
C ALA A 58 -7.17 -8.81 -9.28
N VAL A 59 -6.85 -9.91 -8.59
CA VAL A 59 -7.78 -11.04 -8.44
C VAL A 59 -9.08 -10.61 -7.77
N PHE A 60 -9.00 -9.82 -6.69
CA PHE A 60 -10.17 -9.32 -5.99
C PHE A 60 -11.02 -8.40 -6.88
N ALA A 61 -10.40 -7.45 -7.59
CA ALA A 61 -11.11 -6.56 -8.51
C ALA A 61 -11.80 -7.34 -9.64
N ASN A 62 -11.13 -8.34 -10.20
CA ASN A 62 -11.71 -9.22 -11.21
C ASN A 62 -12.92 -10.00 -10.67
N LEU A 63 -12.84 -10.57 -9.47
CA LEU A 63 -13.97 -11.25 -8.82
C LEU A 63 -15.14 -10.29 -8.58
N MET A 64 -14.86 -9.07 -8.18
CA MET A 64 -15.85 -8.01 -8.02
C MET A 64 -16.36 -7.47 -9.36
N GLY A 65 -15.65 -7.70 -10.46
CA GLY A 65 -15.94 -7.14 -11.79
C GLY A 65 -15.91 -5.63 -11.80
N VAL A 66 -14.91 -5.05 -11.13
CA VAL A 66 -14.61 -3.60 -11.09
C VAL A 66 -13.21 -3.34 -11.61
N GLU A 67 -12.95 -2.11 -12.03
CA GLU A 67 -11.62 -1.69 -12.40
C GLU A 67 -10.72 -1.53 -11.16
N HIS A 68 -9.43 -1.59 -11.36
CA HIS A 68 -8.48 -1.30 -10.28
C HIS A 68 -7.23 -0.57 -10.76
N THR A 69 -6.60 0.15 -9.84
CA THR A 69 -5.28 0.74 -9.98
C THR A 69 -4.42 0.31 -8.79
N ASN A 70 -3.37 -0.46 -9.06
CA ASN A 70 -2.45 -0.91 -8.03
C ASN A 70 -1.22 0.00 -7.96
N ASN A 71 -1.22 0.94 -7.01
CA ASN A 71 -0.13 1.89 -6.75
C ASN A 71 0.87 1.38 -5.70
N SER A 72 0.80 0.10 -5.34
CA SER A 72 1.72 -0.49 -4.39
C SER A 72 3.13 -0.62 -4.97
N ILE A 73 4.13 -0.42 -4.13
CA ILE A 73 5.55 -0.41 -4.52
C ILE A 73 6.35 -1.32 -3.60
N TYR A 74 7.22 -2.13 -4.19
CA TYR A 74 8.13 -3.00 -3.45
C TYR A 74 8.97 -2.21 -2.44
N GLY A 75 9.06 -2.71 -1.22
CA GLY A 75 9.85 -2.10 -0.17
C GLY A 75 9.27 -0.81 0.41
N SER A 76 8.09 -0.34 -0.02
CA SER A 76 7.54 0.91 0.48
C SER A 76 7.13 0.85 1.96
N SER A 77 7.26 1.97 2.65
CA SER A 77 6.70 2.20 3.97
C SER A 77 5.25 2.71 3.89
N ASN A 78 4.55 2.72 5.02
CA ASN A 78 3.21 3.34 5.11
C ASN A 78 3.23 4.83 4.76
N GLY A 79 4.28 5.56 5.19
CA GLY A 79 4.47 6.97 4.86
C GLY A 79 4.64 7.21 3.36
N TYR A 80 5.35 6.32 2.65
CA TYR A 80 5.48 6.42 1.20
C TYR A 80 4.15 6.13 0.49
N ALA A 81 3.48 5.06 0.88
CA ALA A 81 2.15 4.71 0.35
C ALA A 81 1.13 5.85 0.58
N LYS A 82 1.16 6.49 1.77
CA LYS A 82 0.38 7.68 2.09
C LYS A 82 0.69 8.84 1.14
N SER A 83 1.97 9.06 0.83
CA SER A 83 2.39 10.15 -0.09
C SER A 83 1.83 9.94 -1.50
N LEU A 84 1.86 8.71 -2.03
CA LEU A 84 1.26 8.37 -3.32
C LEU A 84 -0.25 8.60 -3.32
N LEU A 85 -0.94 8.14 -2.27
CA LEU A 85 -2.37 8.36 -2.08
C LEU A 85 -2.71 9.86 -2.05
N SER A 86 -1.93 10.65 -1.32
CA SER A 86 -2.12 12.11 -1.22
C SER A 86 -2.01 12.77 -2.59
N MET A 87 -1.03 12.36 -3.39
CA MET A 87 -0.86 12.87 -4.76
C MET A 87 -2.04 12.52 -5.66
N ASP A 88 -2.59 11.32 -5.53
CA ASP A 88 -3.75 10.91 -6.33
C ASP A 88 -5.04 11.62 -5.89
N ILE A 89 -5.19 11.93 -4.61
CA ILE A 89 -6.28 12.79 -4.11
C ILE A 89 -6.15 14.21 -4.66
N ILE A 90 -4.96 14.83 -4.57
CA ILE A 90 -4.70 16.17 -5.12
C ILE A 90 -5.01 16.21 -6.63
N LYS A 91 -4.63 15.16 -7.36
CA LYS A 91 -4.93 15.03 -8.80
C LYS A 91 -6.38 14.63 -9.09
N GLN A 92 -7.25 14.56 -8.09
CA GLN A 92 -8.66 14.21 -8.20
C GLN A 92 -8.94 12.87 -8.89
N LYS A 93 -8.04 11.91 -8.76
CA LYS A 93 -8.20 10.57 -9.33
C LYS A 93 -9.15 9.69 -8.52
N ILE A 94 -9.29 9.97 -7.22
CA ILE A 94 -10.17 9.21 -6.32
C ILE A 94 -11.51 9.91 -6.23
N LYS A 95 -12.58 9.19 -6.54
CA LYS A 95 -13.96 9.69 -6.59
C LYS A 95 -14.82 8.99 -5.54
N PRO A 96 -16.01 9.55 -5.21
CA PRO A 96 -16.90 8.97 -4.19
C PRO A 96 -17.33 7.52 -4.45
N ASN A 97 -17.43 7.11 -5.71
CA ASN A 97 -17.77 5.75 -6.14
C ASN A 97 -16.55 4.84 -6.35
N HIS A 98 -15.37 5.26 -5.92
CA HIS A 98 -14.19 4.41 -5.84
C HIS A 98 -14.02 3.86 -4.41
N ALA A 99 -13.24 2.80 -4.24
CA ALA A 99 -12.79 2.33 -2.94
C ALA A 99 -11.27 2.48 -2.84
N VAL A 100 -10.78 2.83 -1.66
CA VAL A 100 -9.35 2.86 -1.35
C VAL A 100 -9.02 1.70 -0.44
N PHE A 101 -8.10 0.85 -0.87
CA PHE A 101 -7.49 -0.22 -0.09
C PHE A 101 -6.09 0.22 0.31
N PHE A 102 -5.90 0.52 1.58
CA PHE A 102 -4.61 0.85 2.13
C PHE A 102 -4.05 -0.36 2.86
N CYS A 103 -3.09 -1.02 2.20
CA CYS A 103 -2.46 -2.24 2.70
C CYS A 103 -1.27 -1.84 3.57
N THR A 104 -1.41 -1.96 4.88
CA THR A 104 -0.37 -1.56 5.81
C THR A 104 0.83 -2.50 5.72
N THR A 105 2.03 -1.94 5.83
CA THR A 105 3.27 -2.70 5.92
C THR A 105 3.76 -2.82 7.37
N ILE A 106 4.88 -3.51 7.56
CA ILE A 106 5.53 -3.62 8.87
C ILE A 106 5.87 -2.23 9.42
N ILE A 107 5.79 -2.10 10.74
CA ILE A 107 5.90 -0.81 11.43
C ILE A 107 7.31 -0.23 11.34
N ASP A 108 8.32 -1.08 11.31
CA ASP A 108 9.74 -0.70 11.29
C ASP A 108 10.25 -0.14 9.95
N ARG A 109 9.37 -0.07 8.93
CA ARG A 109 9.71 0.61 7.68
C ARG A 109 9.45 2.10 7.78
N ILE A 110 10.53 2.86 7.78
CA ILE A 110 10.52 4.31 7.90
C ILE A 110 10.50 4.94 6.52
N HIS A 111 9.71 5.99 6.38
CA HIS A 111 9.75 6.86 5.21
C HIS A 111 10.86 7.88 5.37
N ALA A 112 11.86 7.80 4.53
CA ALA A 112 12.95 8.77 4.50
C ALA A 112 13.03 9.47 3.14
N PHE A 113 13.46 10.69 3.16
CA PHE A 113 13.76 11.44 1.95
C PHE A 113 15.25 11.31 1.64
N ASP A 114 15.60 10.72 0.50
CA ASP A 114 17.00 10.69 0.05
C ASP A 114 17.39 12.08 -0.47
N PRO A 115 18.24 12.81 0.25
CA PRO A 115 18.64 14.17 -0.14
C PRO A 115 19.46 14.20 -1.44
N ARG A 116 20.02 13.06 -1.86
CA ARG A 116 20.85 12.95 -3.07
C ARG A 116 20.04 12.71 -4.33
N GLY A 117 18.94 11.96 -4.22
CA GLY A 117 18.12 11.58 -5.36
C GLY A 117 16.81 12.35 -5.49
N GLY A 118 16.43 13.15 -4.51
CA GLY A 118 15.16 13.89 -4.49
C GLY A 118 13.93 12.98 -4.47
N LYS A 119 14.11 11.68 -4.28
CA LYS A 119 13.01 10.70 -4.26
C LYS A 119 12.78 10.19 -2.85
N PRO A 120 11.52 10.06 -2.42
CA PRO A 120 11.23 9.39 -1.16
C PRO A 120 11.68 7.93 -1.26
N SER A 121 12.34 7.45 -0.22
CA SER A 121 12.76 6.06 -0.06
C SER A 121 12.19 5.47 1.22
N SER A 122 12.07 4.16 1.26
CA SER A 122 11.78 3.43 2.48
C SER A 122 13.05 2.82 3.02
N ILE A 123 13.32 3.03 4.29
CA ILE A 123 14.45 2.45 4.99
C ILE A 123 13.91 1.43 5.98
N GLN A 124 14.48 0.25 6.00
CA GLN A 124 14.16 -0.77 6.98
C GLN A 124 15.09 -0.61 8.20
N GLY A 125 14.60 -0.92 9.40
CA GLY A 125 15.35 -0.67 10.64
C GLY A 125 16.76 -1.26 10.64
N ALA A 126 16.99 -2.40 9.96
CA ALA A 126 18.32 -3.02 9.82
C ALA A 126 19.32 -2.20 8.99
N ASP A 127 18.84 -1.27 8.17
CA ASP A 127 19.66 -0.43 7.29
C ASP A 127 19.94 0.97 7.89
N LEU A 128 19.42 1.21 9.10
CA LEU A 128 19.63 2.47 9.81
C LEU A 128 20.99 2.46 10.51
N ASP A 129 21.76 3.53 10.34
CA ASP A 129 22.92 3.71 11.19
C ASP A 129 22.49 4.01 12.65
N GLN A 130 23.40 3.82 13.61
CA GLN A 130 23.08 3.94 15.03
C GLN A 130 22.55 5.34 15.40
N SER A 131 22.95 6.39 14.70
CA SER A 131 22.53 7.77 14.96
C SER A 131 21.05 7.98 14.59
N LEU A 132 20.56 7.28 13.57
CA LEU A 132 19.15 7.28 13.19
C LEU A 132 18.32 6.37 14.12
N LEU A 133 18.88 5.23 14.55
CA LEU A 133 18.22 4.35 15.52
C LEU A 133 17.98 5.05 16.86
N ASP A 134 18.91 5.87 17.32
CA ASP A 134 18.77 6.67 18.55
C ASP A 134 17.64 7.71 18.46
N HIS A 135 17.31 8.14 17.23
CA HIS A 135 16.19 9.06 16.95
C HIS A 135 14.85 8.35 16.79
N TYR A 136 14.85 7.10 16.33
CA TYR A 136 13.66 6.29 16.09
C TYR A 136 13.53 5.19 17.13
N ASN A 137 13.13 5.56 18.34
CA ASN A 137 12.73 4.58 19.34
C ASN A 137 11.34 4.00 18.99
N ASP A 138 11.00 2.86 19.58
CA ASP A 138 9.74 2.14 19.33
C ASP A 138 8.51 3.02 19.45
N TYR A 139 8.52 3.97 20.40
CA TYR A 139 7.41 4.90 20.61
C TYR A 139 7.23 5.84 19.41
N LYS A 140 8.32 6.38 18.86
CA LYS A 140 8.26 7.27 17.71
C LYS A 140 7.81 6.54 16.46
N ILE A 141 8.30 5.32 16.23
CA ILE A 141 7.91 4.47 15.11
C ILE A 141 6.41 4.17 15.16
N LEU A 142 5.91 3.77 16.33
CA LEU A 142 4.49 3.50 16.54
C LEU A 142 3.63 4.76 16.36
N HIS A 143 4.08 5.87 16.89
CA HIS A 143 3.42 7.16 16.76
C HIS A 143 3.32 7.60 15.29
N ASP A 144 4.42 7.53 14.53
CA ASP A 144 4.45 7.90 13.12
C ASP A 144 3.55 6.98 12.28
N HIS A 145 3.55 5.68 12.58
CA HIS A 145 2.64 4.73 11.95
C HIS A 145 1.17 5.08 12.20
N PHE A 146 0.80 5.40 13.45
CA PHE A 146 -0.55 5.81 13.79
C PHE A 146 -0.96 7.09 13.04
N TRP A 147 -0.07 8.08 12.98
CA TRP A 147 -0.32 9.32 12.25
C TRP A 147 -0.45 9.11 10.75
N ASP A 148 0.30 8.18 10.17
CA ASP A 148 0.15 7.82 8.76
C ASP A 148 -1.25 7.27 8.49
N LEU A 149 -1.73 6.34 9.31
CA LEU A 149 -3.07 5.76 9.15
C LEU A 149 -4.18 6.79 9.38
N TYR A 150 -4.04 7.62 10.41
CA TYR A 150 -5.00 8.70 10.69
C TYR A 150 -5.07 9.71 9.54
N THR A 151 -3.92 10.08 8.98
CA THR A 151 -3.83 10.98 7.83
C THR A 151 -4.48 10.36 6.59
N VAL A 152 -4.21 9.10 6.30
CA VAL A 152 -4.85 8.36 5.20
C VAL A 152 -6.36 8.39 5.34
N LEU A 153 -6.89 8.05 6.51
CA LEU A 153 -8.33 8.05 6.77
C LEU A 153 -8.95 9.43 6.55
N THR A 154 -8.30 10.47 7.06
CA THR A 154 -8.76 11.85 6.96
C THR A 154 -8.77 12.33 5.51
N LEU A 155 -7.69 12.07 4.77
CA LEU A 155 -7.58 12.47 3.37
C LEU A 155 -8.61 11.74 2.49
N VAL A 156 -8.75 10.42 2.62
CA VAL A 156 -9.74 9.67 1.83
C VAL A 156 -11.15 10.12 2.16
N LYS A 157 -11.45 10.45 3.42
CA LYS A 157 -12.76 10.99 3.81
C LYS A 157 -13.15 12.24 3.02
N THR A 158 -12.20 13.09 2.64
CA THR A 158 -12.49 14.31 1.85
C THR A 158 -12.98 13.98 0.43
N THR A 159 -12.67 12.82 -0.10
CA THR A 159 -13.11 12.37 -1.43
C THR A 159 -14.51 11.76 -1.43
N GLY A 160 -15.05 11.41 -0.27
CA GLY A 160 -16.29 10.64 -0.14
C GLY A 160 -16.12 9.13 -0.40
N ALA A 161 -14.94 8.68 -0.83
CA ALA A 161 -14.67 7.26 -1.07
C ALA A 161 -14.58 6.46 0.24
N PRO A 162 -15.01 5.20 0.28
CA PRO A 162 -14.73 4.30 1.39
C PRO A 162 -13.25 3.94 1.44
N CYS A 163 -12.68 3.89 2.64
CA CYS A 163 -11.32 3.47 2.91
C CYS A 163 -11.30 2.18 3.73
N PHE A 164 -10.54 1.21 3.29
CA PHE A 164 -10.33 -0.06 3.96
C PHE A 164 -8.84 -0.23 4.28
N PHE A 165 -8.53 -0.40 5.55
CA PHE A 165 -7.20 -0.80 5.97
C PHE A 165 -7.08 -2.32 5.93
N ILE A 166 -6.09 -2.80 5.20
CA ILE A 166 -5.81 -4.23 5.06
C ILE A 166 -4.46 -4.49 5.72
N PRO A 167 -4.44 -5.09 6.91
CA PRO A 167 -3.18 -5.43 7.56
C PRO A 167 -2.51 -6.57 6.77
N MET A 168 -1.31 -6.31 6.27
CA MET A 168 -0.53 -7.30 5.53
C MET A 168 0.34 -8.15 6.46
N PHE A 169 0.53 -7.70 7.70
CA PHE A 169 1.24 -8.44 8.74
C PHE A 169 0.40 -8.42 10.02
N THR A 170 0.12 -9.58 10.55
CA THR A 170 -0.31 -9.68 11.94
C THR A 170 0.90 -9.43 12.81
N PRO A 171 0.79 -8.65 13.89
CA PRO A 171 1.84 -8.64 14.90
C PRO A 171 2.06 -10.08 15.33
N THR A 172 3.20 -10.66 14.98
CA THR A 172 3.65 -11.87 15.67
C THR A 172 3.79 -11.43 17.12
N THR A 173 3.02 -12.03 18.01
CA THR A 173 3.22 -11.88 19.43
C THR A 173 4.69 -12.18 19.70
N TYR A 174 5.48 -11.14 19.97
CA TYR A 174 6.80 -11.29 20.53
C TYR A 174 6.58 -11.88 21.91
N ASN A 175 6.77 -13.20 22.02
CA ASN A 175 6.88 -13.90 23.30
C ASN A 175 8.28 -13.66 23.87
#